data_cd6f2a4589297943ea84643f17176ffa
#
_entry.id   cd6f2a4589297943ea84643f17176ffa
#
_cell.length_a   1.000
_cell.length_b   1.000
_cell.length_c   1.000
_cell.angle_alpha   90.00
_cell.angle_beta   90.00
_cell.angle_gamma   90.00
#
_symmetry.space_group_name_H-M   'P 1'
#
loop_
_entity.id
_entity.type
_entity.pdbx_description
1 polymer ?
#
loop_
_entity_poly.entity_id
_entity_poly.type
_entity_poly.pdbx_seq_one_letter_code
_entity_poly.pdbx_strand_id
1 'polypeptide(L)'
;GVEVICSDKTGTLTLNQMTVEKMVFNNEIHDAHEEMNESISALRMMNLANDTKISEGKLIGDPTETAMVQYGLDKNYDVREELVNIPRVAEVPFDSTRKLMTTIHQLEDGNYLVATKGAPDMLLDRVTKIEKHGEVSAFTEDDRTTLMKLNKEMATQALRVLAMAYKVIDTLPETVDTDSIEHDLIFAGLVGMIDPERKEAAAAIKVAQSAGIRTIMITGDHRDTAQAIAKRLGILRPDQEDGVLTGGELNDISDEELERTVETYSVYARVSPEHKVRIVKAWQKNGKVVSMTGDGVNDAPSLKQADIGVGMGITGTEVSKGASDMVLADDNFETIVVAVEEGRKVFANIQKAVQYLLSANFGEVMTMFVATMAGWSILEPIHILWINLVTDVFPAITLGMEDAEADIMKHPPRGKSSNFLSNGVLPSIYYQGFFEGGVTLFVYWYATHVAGWGVPTGETMAFATLGLIQLFHAFNVKSVYKSLATVGAFKNKMFNIAIVVSALMLLSVLVVPGLTTVFSVTVLNLEQWLVVLAAAFSIVPFVEIAKAIMRAMGMDKD
;
A
#
# COMPACT_ATOMS: atom_id res chain seq x y z
N GLY A 1 -3.16 -6.35 14.07
CA GLY A 1 -2.90 -5.78 12.74
C GLY A 1 -1.44 -5.86 12.37
N VAL A 2 -1.16 -5.72 11.10
CA VAL A 2 0.22 -5.73 10.58
C VAL A 2 1.00 -4.55 11.16
N GLU A 3 2.19 -4.85 11.68
CA GLU A 3 3.09 -3.87 12.31
C GLU A 3 4.36 -3.65 11.50
N VAL A 4 4.77 -4.66 10.74
CA VAL A 4 5.98 -4.63 9.89
C VAL A 4 5.65 -5.23 8.54
N ILE A 5 5.98 -4.50 7.48
CA ILE A 5 5.89 -4.99 6.10
C ILE A 5 7.30 -5.19 5.57
N CYS A 6 7.68 -6.44 5.37
CA CYS A 6 8.93 -6.78 4.69
C CYS A 6 8.63 -6.94 3.20
N SER A 7 9.18 -6.05 2.39
CA SER A 7 8.91 -6.00 0.96
C SER A 7 10.16 -6.22 0.14
N ASP A 8 10.03 -7.02 -0.91
CA ASP A 8 11.04 -7.10 -1.96
C ASP A 8 11.20 -5.72 -2.60
N LYS A 9 12.43 -5.39 -3.01
CA LYS A 9 12.71 -4.14 -3.72
C LYS A 9 12.27 -4.25 -5.18
N THR A 10 12.83 -5.22 -5.90
CA THR A 10 12.67 -5.34 -7.35
C THR A 10 11.26 -5.79 -7.73
N GLY A 11 10.59 -4.96 -8.52
CA GLY A 11 9.24 -5.25 -9.03
C GLY A 11 8.10 -4.93 -8.08
N THR A 12 8.35 -4.79 -6.78
CA THR A 12 7.34 -4.43 -5.77
C THR A 12 7.46 -2.96 -5.38
N LEU A 13 8.63 -2.54 -4.91
CA LEU A 13 8.94 -1.13 -4.62
C LEU A 13 9.44 -0.40 -5.86
N THR A 14 10.03 -1.12 -6.79
CA THR A 14 10.53 -0.58 -8.05
C THR A 14 9.74 -1.12 -9.24
N LEU A 15 9.95 -0.49 -10.40
CA LEU A 15 9.27 -0.86 -11.65
C LEU A 15 9.75 -2.20 -12.24
N ASN A 16 10.90 -2.72 -11.80
CA ASN A 16 11.61 -3.84 -12.42
C ASN A 16 11.93 -3.56 -13.90
N GLN A 17 12.32 -2.33 -14.17
CA GLN A 17 12.65 -1.87 -15.51
C GLN A 17 13.79 -0.88 -15.42
N MET A 18 14.95 -1.22 -16.02
CA MET A 18 16.09 -0.31 -16.08
C MET A 18 15.67 0.94 -16.87
N THR A 19 15.98 2.11 -16.35
CA THR A 19 15.56 3.41 -16.92
C THR A 19 16.72 4.38 -16.92
N VAL A 20 16.87 5.14 -18.01
CA VAL A 20 17.84 6.23 -18.08
C VAL A 20 17.37 7.37 -17.18
N GLU A 21 18.21 7.77 -16.23
CA GLU A 21 17.86 8.79 -15.23
C GLU A 21 18.70 10.05 -15.38
N LYS A 22 19.97 9.92 -15.75
CA LYS A 22 20.91 11.02 -15.91
C LYS A 22 21.68 10.88 -17.22
N MET A 23 22.00 12.01 -17.82
CA MET A 23 22.88 12.11 -18.97
C MET A 23 24.00 13.08 -18.66
N VAL A 24 25.21 12.79 -19.14
CA VAL A 24 26.34 13.72 -19.09
C VAL A 24 26.74 14.04 -20.53
N PHE A 25 26.68 15.29 -20.89
CA PHE A 25 27.20 15.86 -22.13
C PHE A 25 27.61 17.31 -21.87
N ASN A 26 28.50 17.85 -22.69
CA ASN A 26 29.05 19.20 -22.48
C ASN A 26 29.73 19.35 -21.08
N ASN A 27 30.28 18.26 -20.56
CA ASN A 27 30.89 18.18 -19.21
C ASN A 27 29.94 18.57 -18.07
N GLU A 28 28.64 18.42 -18.28
CA GLU A 28 27.62 18.71 -17.28
C GLU A 28 26.65 17.54 -17.12
N ILE A 29 26.16 17.36 -15.90
CA ILE A 29 25.12 16.37 -15.60
C ILE A 29 23.75 16.98 -15.89
N HIS A 30 22.89 16.22 -16.58
CA HIS A 30 21.53 16.61 -16.91
C HIS A 30 20.55 15.55 -16.42
N ASP A 31 19.38 15.97 -15.98
CA ASP A 31 18.27 15.06 -15.73
C ASP A 31 17.76 14.51 -17.07
N ALA A 32 17.49 13.22 -17.11
CA ALA A 32 17.01 12.56 -18.33
C ALA A 32 15.67 13.12 -18.85
N HIS A 33 14.85 13.68 -17.95
CA HIS A 33 13.54 14.23 -18.27
C HIS A 33 13.56 15.70 -18.72
N GLU A 34 14.72 16.37 -18.65
CA GLU A 34 14.85 17.74 -19.16
C GLU A 34 14.64 17.78 -20.67
N GLU A 35 14.02 18.87 -21.16
CA GLU A 35 13.95 19.14 -22.58
C GLU A 35 15.35 19.45 -23.11
N MET A 36 15.72 18.77 -24.20
CA MET A 36 17.01 18.98 -24.86
C MET A 36 16.78 19.71 -26.17
N ASN A 37 17.31 20.94 -26.25
CA ASN A 37 17.15 21.80 -27.43
C ASN A 37 18.16 21.51 -28.54
N GLU A 38 19.13 20.61 -28.30
CA GLU A 38 20.20 20.26 -29.21
C GLU A 38 20.21 18.76 -29.53
N SER A 39 20.67 18.44 -30.76
CA SER A 39 20.95 17.05 -31.13
C SER A 39 22.13 16.54 -30.28
N ILE A 40 21.93 15.44 -29.58
CA ILE A 40 22.93 14.90 -28.67
C ILE A 40 23.57 13.67 -29.26
N SER A 41 24.87 13.75 -29.58
CA SER A 41 25.64 12.63 -30.10
C SER A 41 25.63 11.41 -29.18
N ALA A 42 25.63 11.62 -27.86
CA ALA A 42 25.54 10.54 -26.88
C ALA A 42 24.27 9.70 -27.05
N LEU A 43 23.12 10.37 -27.22
CA LEU A 43 21.84 9.69 -27.47
C LEU A 43 21.88 8.84 -28.74
N ARG A 44 22.45 9.38 -29.79
CA ARG A 44 22.61 8.69 -31.06
C ARG A 44 23.53 7.48 -30.93
N MET A 45 24.69 7.64 -30.31
CA MET A 45 25.67 6.57 -30.17
C MET A 45 25.22 5.41 -29.30
N MET A 46 24.52 5.69 -28.20
CA MET A 46 24.02 4.62 -27.35
C MET A 46 22.91 3.78 -28.01
N ASN A 47 22.24 4.36 -28.99
CA ASN A 47 21.21 3.65 -29.78
C ASN A 47 21.83 2.89 -30.97
N LEU A 48 22.87 3.41 -31.58
CA LEU A 48 23.56 2.73 -32.69
C LEU A 48 24.41 1.56 -32.21
N ALA A 49 25.20 1.75 -31.16
CA ALA A 49 25.97 0.69 -30.53
C ALA A 49 25.08 -0.10 -29.56
N ASN A 50 24.09 -0.81 -30.10
CA ASN A 50 23.04 -1.43 -29.32
C ASN A 50 22.46 -2.61 -30.08
N ASP A 51 22.30 -3.73 -29.40
CA ASP A 51 21.78 -4.98 -29.99
C ASP A 51 20.29 -5.23 -29.68
N THR A 52 19.59 -4.23 -29.13
CA THR A 52 18.15 -4.33 -28.89
C THR A 52 17.40 -4.51 -30.22
N LYS A 53 16.46 -5.45 -30.22
CA LYS A 53 15.52 -5.66 -31.32
C LYS A 53 14.16 -5.14 -30.94
N ILE A 54 13.49 -4.50 -31.89
CA ILE A 54 12.12 -4.01 -31.71
C ILE A 54 11.21 -4.91 -32.54
N SER A 55 10.32 -5.65 -31.89
CA SER A 55 9.36 -6.55 -32.52
C SER A 55 7.97 -6.31 -31.95
N GLU A 56 7.00 -6.01 -32.81
CA GLU A 56 5.60 -5.76 -32.43
C GLU A 56 5.45 -4.70 -31.32
N GLY A 57 6.28 -3.64 -31.39
CA GLY A 57 6.28 -2.57 -30.40
C GLY A 57 6.98 -2.91 -29.09
N LYS A 58 7.56 -4.10 -28.96
CA LYS A 58 8.30 -4.53 -27.77
C LYS A 58 9.79 -4.48 -28.00
N LEU A 59 10.52 -4.02 -26.98
CA LEU A 59 11.98 -4.01 -26.98
C LEU A 59 12.50 -5.33 -26.39
N ILE A 60 13.36 -6.01 -27.17
CA ILE A 60 13.91 -7.32 -26.79
C ILE A 60 15.43 -7.20 -26.75
N GLY A 61 16.02 -7.52 -25.61
CA GLY A 61 17.47 -7.49 -25.44
C GLY A 61 17.88 -7.30 -24.00
N ASP A 62 19.16 -6.99 -23.80
CA ASP A 62 19.71 -6.68 -22.48
C ASP A 62 18.96 -5.49 -21.85
N PRO A 63 18.60 -5.55 -20.57
CA PRO A 63 17.84 -4.46 -19.92
C PRO A 63 18.50 -3.09 -20.00
N THR A 64 19.82 -3.00 -19.92
CA THR A 64 20.51 -1.71 -20.05
C THR A 64 20.44 -1.17 -21.47
N GLU A 65 20.53 -2.03 -22.47
CA GLU A 65 20.43 -1.64 -23.87
C GLU A 65 18.99 -1.25 -24.24
N THR A 66 17.99 -2.01 -23.79
CA THR A 66 16.58 -1.67 -24.04
C THR A 66 16.20 -0.34 -23.37
N ALA A 67 16.77 -0.04 -22.19
CA ALA A 67 16.56 1.25 -21.52
C ALA A 67 17.04 2.42 -22.37
N MET A 68 18.17 2.28 -23.02
CA MET A 68 18.74 3.31 -23.90
C MET A 68 17.91 3.52 -25.16
N VAL A 69 17.39 2.45 -25.76
CA VAL A 69 16.50 2.53 -26.91
C VAL A 69 15.16 3.17 -26.51
N GLN A 70 14.61 2.79 -25.37
CA GLN A 70 13.37 3.41 -24.86
C GLN A 70 13.57 4.91 -24.62
N TYR A 71 14.69 5.30 -24.05
CA TYR A 71 15.02 6.71 -23.84
C TYR A 71 15.10 7.47 -25.17
N GLY A 72 15.68 6.86 -26.19
CA GLY A 72 15.69 7.42 -27.55
C GLY A 72 14.28 7.67 -28.07
N LEU A 73 13.41 6.67 -27.97
CA LEU A 73 12.01 6.79 -28.39
C LEU A 73 11.27 7.88 -27.61
N ASP A 74 11.51 8.00 -26.31
CA ASP A 74 10.91 9.04 -25.46
C ASP A 74 11.36 10.45 -25.85
N LYS A 75 12.55 10.58 -26.46
CA LYS A 75 13.12 11.82 -26.98
C LYS A 75 12.90 12.00 -28.48
N ASN A 76 11.96 11.27 -29.06
CA ASN A 76 11.61 11.32 -30.49
C ASN A 76 12.74 10.88 -31.42
N TYR A 77 13.62 10.02 -30.93
CA TYR A 77 14.69 9.41 -31.73
C TYR A 77 14.43 7.91 -31.91
N ASP A 78 14.08 7.50 -33.12
CA ASP A 78 13.91 6.09 -33.46
C ASP A 78 15.10 5.58 -34.25
N VAL A 79 15.92 4.74 -33.65
CA VAL A 79 17.12 4.19 -34.26
C VAL A 79 16.82 3.41 -35.54
N ARG A 80 15.63 2.84 -35.68
CA ARG A 80 15.24 2.10 -36.91
C ARG A 80 15.22 2.99 -38.12
N GLU A 81 14.79 4.23 -37.98
CA GLU A 81 14.78 5.21 -39.09
C GLU A 81 16.19 5.55 -39.51
N GLU A 82 17.12 5.74 -38.60
CA GLU A 82 18.51 6.05 -38.92
C GLU A 82 19.22 4.87 -39.54
N LEU A 83 18.98 3.64 -39.06
CA LEU A 83 19.61 2.43 -39.59
C LEU A 83 19.25 2.12 -41.05
N VAL A 84 18.12 2.64 -41.55
CA VAL A 84 17.77 2.55 -42.96
C VAL A 84 18.80 3.28 -43.82
N ASN A 85 19.24 4.46 -43.37
CA ASN A 85 20.19 5.31 -44.10
C ASN A 85 21.65 4.99 -43.81
N ILE A 86 21.95 4.51 -42.59
CA ILE A 86 23.31 4.18 -42.17
C ILE A 86 23.37 2.76 -41.60
N PRO A 87 23.29 1.73 -42.44
CA PRO A 87 23.23 0.35 -41.97
C PRO A 87 24.52 -0.08 -41.27
N ARG A 88 24.40 -0.98 -40.31
CA ARG A 88 25.54 -1.60 -39.63
C ARG A 88 26.25 -2.53 -40.63
N VAL A 89 27.55 -2.31 -40.84
CA VAL A 89 28.36 -3.11 -41.77
C VAL A 89 29.42 -3.94 -41.09
N ALA A 90 29.80 -3.60 -39.86
CA ALA A 90 30.75 -4.36 -39.05
C ALA A 90 30.53 -4.09 -37.59
N GLU A 91 31.14 -4.91 -36.75
CA GLU A 91 31.07 -4.76 -35.28
C GLU A 91 32.29 -5.37 -34.60
N VAL A 92 32.59 -4.87 -33.41
CA VAL A 92 33.46 -5.52 -32.42
C VAL A 92 32.57 -5.83 -31.21
N PRO A 93 32.16 -7.09 -31.02
CA PRO A 93 31.22 -7.45 -29.96
C PRO A 93 31.74 -7.12 -28.58
N PHE A 94 30.80 -7.00 -27.63
CA PHE A 94 31.14 -6.79 -26.22
C PHE A 94 32.04 -7.91 -25.70
N ASP A 95 33.06 -7.50 -24.97
CA ASP A 95 33.99 -8.41 -24.28
C ASP A 95 34.12 -7.98 -22.84
N SER A 96 33.95 -8.91 -21.90
CA SER A 96 33.98 -8.65 -20.47
C SER A 96 35.34 -8.18 -19.95
N THR A 97 36.42 -8.43 -20.68
CA THR A 97 37.76 -7.99 -20.32
C THR A 97 37.98 -6.51 -20.63
N ARG A 98 37.65 -6.07 -21.82
CA ARG A 98 37.78 -4.65 -22.22
C ARG A 98 36.54 -3.83 -21.91
N LYS A 99 35.39 -4.47 -21.68
CA LYS A 99 34.09 -3.85 -21.27
C LYS A 99 33.56 -2.81 -22.26
N LEU A 100 33.83 -2.99 -23.55
CA LEU A 100 33.38 -2.13 -24.62
C LEU A 100 32.69 -2.94 -25.72
N MET A 101 31.82 -2.29 -26.49
CA MET A 101 31.33 -2.80 -27.75
C MET A 101 31.37 -1.69 -28.79
N THR A 102 31.59 -2.05 -30.04
CA THR A 102 31.67 -1.11 -31.17
C THR A 102 30.83 -1.61 -32.33
N THR A 103 30.10 -0.70 -32.95
CA THR A 103 29.39 -0.95 -34.21
C THR A 103 29.88 0.03 -35.25
N ILE A 104 29.92 -0.41 -36.50
CA ILE A 104 30.37 0.41 -37.61
C ILE A 104 29.23 0.52 -38.63
N HIS A 105 28.93 1.75 -39.03
CA HIS A 105 27.81 2.07 -39.92
C HIS A 105 28.31 2.81 -41.14
N GLN A 106 27.85 2.39 -42.31
CA GLN A 106 28.20 3.06 -43.55
C GLN A 106 27.38 4.33 -43.74
N LEU A 107 28.04 5.48 -43.85
CA LEU A 107 27.39 6.75 -44.08
C LEU A 107 27.07 6.93 -45.58
N GLU A 108 26.16 7.87 -45.89
CA GLU A 108 25.70 8.15 -47.25
C GLU A 108 26.84 8.66 -48.17
N ASP A 109 27.85 9.32 -47.58
CA ASP A 109 29.01 9.84 -48.31
C ASP A 109 30.11 8.79 -48.56
N GLY A 110 29.88 7.54 -48.17
CA GLY A 110 30.83 6.44 -48.30
C GLY A 110 31.81 6.29 -47.16
N ASN A 111 31.84 7.20 -46.21
CA ASN A 111 32.61 7.07 -44.97
C ASN A 111 31.90 6.13 -43.97
N TYR A 112 32.59 5.83 -42.90
CA TYR A 112 32.07 4.91 -41.86
C TYR A 112 32.02 5.60 -40.50
N LEU A 113 30.88 5.51 -39.85
CA LEU A 113 30.70 5.96 -38.47
C LEU A 113 31.00 4.80 -37.53
N VAL A 114 31.97 5.02 -36.66
CA VAL A 114 32.30 4.07 -35.58
C VAL A 114 31.67 4.55 -34.31
N ALA A 115 30.75 3.75 -33.75
CA ALA A 115 30.07 4.04 -32.46
C ALA A 115 30.55 3.05 -31.42
N THR A 116 31.06 3.55 -30.30
CA THR A 116 31.60 2.73 -29.21
C THR A 116 30.89 3.08 -27.91
N LYS A 117 30.56 2.05 -27.13
CA LYS A 117 29.88 2.17 -25.87
C LYS A 117 30.47 1.22 -24.83
N GLY A 118 30.60 1.63 -23.59
CA GLY A 118 31.05 0.74 -22.53
C GLY A 118 31.43 1.44 -21.24
N ALA A 119 32.21 0.75 -20.42
CA ALA A 119 32.62 1.24 -19.12
C ALA A 119 33.41 2.55 -19.23
N PRO A 120 33.07 3.59 -18.43
CA PRO A 120 33.72 4.90 -18.55
C PRO A 120 35.23 4.87 -18.38
N ASP A 121 35.75 4.13 -17.41
CA ASP A 121 37.18 4.02 -17.16
C ASP A 121 37.94 3.42 -18.34
N MET A 122 37.35 2.44 -19.00
CA MET A 122 37.96 1.80 -20.18
C MET A 122 37.84 2.66 -21.43
N LEU A 123 36.70 3.32 -21.63
CA LEU A 123 36.47 4.14 -22.80
C LEU A 123 37.31 5.41 -22.82
N LEU A 124 37.47 6.07 -21.65
CA LEU A 124 38.23 7.31 -21.53
C LEU A 124 39.71 7.14 -21.91
N ASP A 125 40.25 5.93 -21.81
CA ASP A 125 41.60 5.63 -22.25
C ASP A 125 41.75 5.55 -23.78
N ARG A 126 40.62 5.55 -24.51
CA ARG A 126 40.54 5.40 -25.96
C ARG A 126 40.11 6.65 -26.68
N VAL A 127 39.84 7.74 -25.95
CA VAL A 127 39.45 9.01 -26.55
C VAL A 127 40.62 9.96 -26.60
N THR A 128 40.67 10.73 -27.68
CA THR A 128 41.66 11.80 -27.87
C THR A 128 41.00 13.15 -28.06
N LYS A 129 39.68 13.16 -28.30
CA LYS A 129 38.88 14.36 -28.54
C LYS A 129 37.59 14.28 -27.76
N ILE A 130 36.96 15.43 -27.59
CA ILE A 130 35.68 15.55 -26.89
C ILE A 130 34.75 16.48 -27.66
N GLU A 131 33.47 16.13 -27.70
CA GLU A 131 32.43 16.98 -28.27
C GLU A 131 31.76 17.79 -27.18
N LYS A 132 31.74 19.10 -27.32
CA LYS A 132 31.05 20.04 -26.44
C LYS A 132 30.28 21.03 -27.28
N HIS A 133 29.00 21.20 -27.06
CA HIS A 133 28.14 22.14 -27.78
C HIS A 133 28.24 21.98 -29.31
N GLY A 134 28.37 20.75 -29.78
CA GLY A 134 28.48 20.45 -31.20
C GLY A 134 29.87 20.64 -31.78
N GLU A 135 30.84 21.12 -31.00
CA GLU A 135 32.22 21.33 -31.45
C GLU A 135 33.17 20.27 -30.90
N VAL A 136 34.02 19.76 -31.74
CA VAL A 136 35.04 18.76 -31.40
C VAL A 136 36.37 19.47 -31.10
N SER A 137 36.90 19.20 -29.92
CA SER A 137 38.19 19.75 -29.47
C SER A 137 39.05 18.64 -28.82
N ALA A 138 40.30 18.97 -28.48
CA ALA A 138 41.18 18.01 -27.82
C ALA A 138 40.64 17.63 -26.46
N PHE A 139 40.75 16.33 -26.13
CA PHE A 139 40.39 15.83 -24.81
C PHE A 139 41.52 16.11 -23.82
N THR A 140 41.27 16.96 -22.84
CA THR A 140 42.26 17.42 -21.88
C THR A 140 42.20 16.62 -20.56
N GLU A 141 43.25 16.76 -19.72
CA GLU A 141 43.26 16.18 -18.39
C GLU A 141 42.13 16.79 -17.51
N ASP A 142 41.80 18.07 -17.71
CA ASP A 142 40.67 18.69 -17.02
C ASP A 142 39.35 18.03 -17.43
N ASP A 143 39.16 17.72 -18.69
CA ASP A 143 38.00 16.99 -19.18
C ASP A 143 37.91 15.62 -18.52
N ARG A 144 39.00 14.87 -18.44
CA ARG A 144 39.06 13.56 -17.79
C ARG A 144 38.71 13.66 -16.32
N THR A 145 39.27 14.62 -15.60
CA THR A 145 39.01 14.83 -14.18
C THR A 145 37.54 15.16 -13.93
N THR A 146 36.97 16.07 -14.74
CA THR A 146 35.55 16.43 -14.65
C THR A 146 34.65 15.21 -14.88
N LEU A 147 34.90 14.44 -15.93
CA LEU A 147 34.08 13.28 -16.27
C LEU A 147 34.21 12.16 -15.24
N MET A 148 35.40 11.92 -14.71
CA MET A 148 35.58 10.91 -13.64
C MET A 148 34.88 11.33 -12.36
N LYS A 149 34.85 12.63 -12.04
CA LYS A 149 34.10 13.18 -10.92
C LYS A 149 32.59 12.98 -11.11
N LEU A 150 32.07 13.28 -12.29
CA LEU A 150 30.64 13.12 -12.60
C LEU A 150 30.24 11.63 -12.61
N ASN A 151 31.11 10.77 -13.14
CA ASN A 151 30.91 9.32 -13.07
C ASN A 151 30.81 8.83 -11.61
N LYS A 152 31.73 9.27 -10.77
CA LYS A 152 31.72 8.92 -9.34
C LYS A 152 30.45 9.44 -8.64
N GLU A 153 30.05 10.65 -8.96
CA GLU A 153 28.82 11.24 -8.41
C GLU A 153 27.58 10.39 -8.76
N MET A 154 27.46 9.95 -10.01
CA MET A 154 26.39 9.05 -10.41
C MET A 154 26.51 7.68 -9.76
N ALA A 155 27.71 7.13 -9.64
CA ALA A 155 27.94 5.84 -8.99
C ALA A 155 27.59 5.86 -7.52
N THR A 156 27.79 6.99 -6.82
CA THR A 156 27.37 7.13 -5.40
C THR A 156 25.84 7.18 -5.24
N GLN A 157 25.12 7.52 -6.31
CA GLN A 157 23.66 7.43 -6.36
C GLN A 157 23.19 6.05 -6.84
N ALA A 158 24.12 5.09 -6.95
CA ALA A 158 23.89 3.72 -7.41
C ALA A 158 23.39 3.61 -8.85
N LEU A 159 23.69 4.60 -9.68
CA LEU A 159 23.41 4.54 -11.10
C LEU A 159 24.44 3.66 -11.81
N ARG A 160 23.97 2.86 -12.75
CA ARG A 160 24.84 2.15 -13.67
C ARG A 160 25.24 3.13 -14.78
N VAL A 161 26.55 3.37 -14.95
CA VAL A 161 27.06 4.38 -15.86
C VAL A 161 27.76 3.71 -17.04
N LEU A 162 27.38 4.14 -18.25
CA LEU A 162 28.09 3.77 -19.49
C LEU A 162 28.53 5.03 -20.23
N ALA A 163 29.64 4.92 -20.93
CA ALA A 163 30.18 6.01 -21.76
C ALA A 163 29.97 5.72 -23.25
N MET A 164 29.81 6.77 -24.05
CA MET A 164 29.67 6.70 -25.48
C MET A 164 30.72 7.56 -26.15
N ALA A 165 31.27 7.06 -27.26
CA ALA A 165 32.22 7.76 -28.10
C ALA A 165 32.02 7.36 -29.55
N TYR A 166 32.60 8.13 -30.45
CA TYR A 166 32.47 7.88 -31.88
C TYR A 166 33.69 8.42 -32.66
N LYS A 167 33.80 8.02 -33.90
CA LYS A 167 34.65 8.66 -34.89
C LYS A 167 34.14 8.35 -36.30
N VAL A 168 34.64 9.08 -37.29
CA VAL A 168 34.37 8.83 -38.69
C VAL A 168 35.67 8.44 -39.35
N ILE A 169 35.67 7.32 -40.08
CA ILE A 169 36.81 6.84 -40.86
C ILE A 169 36.43 6.74 -42.33
N ASP A 170 37.40 6.85 -43.23
CA ASP A 170 37.15 6.81 -44.65
C ASP A 170 37.20 5.40 -45.25
N THR A 171 37.95 4.50 -44.63
CA THR A 171 38.08 3.10 -45.09
C THR A 171 38.04 2.14 -43.93
N LEU A 172 37.43 0.96 -44.15
CA LEU A 172 37.47 -0.12 -43.17
C LEU A 172 38.84 -0.79 -43.16
N PRO A 173 39.43 -1.09 -42.00
CA PRO A 173 40.64 -1.91 -41.93
C PRO A 173 40.36 -3.35 -42.41
N GLU A 174 41.40 -4.05 -42.82
CA GLU A 174 41.27 -5.45 -43.28
C GLU A 174 40.73 -6.35 -42.19
N THR A 175 41.18 -6.13 -40.93
CA THR A 175 40.70 -6.82 -39.76
C THR A 175 40.02 -5.81 -38.84
N VAL A 176 38.73 -6.00 -38.57
CA VAL A 176 37.96 -5.16 -37.66
C VAL A 176 38.05 -5.76 -36.28
N ASP A 177 38.90 -5.19 -35.43
CA ASP A 177 39.13 -5.62 -34.07
C ASP A 177 39.36 -4.40 -33.13
N THR A 178 39.58 -4.66 -31.88
CA THR A 178 39.82 -3.61 -30.87
C THR A 178 41.01 -2.72 -31.25
N ASP A 179 42.14 -3.31 -31.66
CA ASP A 179 43.35 -2.56 -31.95
C ASP A 179 43.22 -1.69 -33.19
N SER A 180 42.46 -2.13 -34.21
CA SER A 180 42.30 -1.40 -35.44
C SER A 180 41.27 -0.30 -35.39
N ILE A 181 40.29 -0.38 -34.47
CA ILE A 181 39.10 0.49 -34.48
C ILE A 181 38.95 1.34 -33.21
N GLU A 182 39.18 0.75 -32.04
CA GLU A 182 38.83 1.39 -30.74
C GLU A 182 39.96 2.27 -30.21
N HIS A 183 40.33 3.31 -31.00
CA HIS A 183 41.35 4.31 -30.64
C HIS A 183 41.00 5.64 -31.31
N ASP A 184 41.57 6.72 -30.83
CA ASP A 184 41.34 8.08 -31.33
C ASP A 184 39.86 8.46 -31.41
N LEU A 185 39.08 8.01 -30.43
CA LEU A 185 37.65 8.26 -30.39
C LEU A 185 37.34 9.66 -29.86
N ILE A 186 36.17 10.16 -30.23
CA ILE A 186 35.62 11.42 -29.77
C ILE A 186 34.62 11.12 -28.66
N PHE A 187 34.87 11.61 -27.45
CA PHE A 187 33.95 11.40 -26.32
C PHE A 187 32.66 12.16 -26.55
N ALA A 188 31.51 11.47 -26.43
CA ALA A 188 30.18 12.03 -26.64
C ALA A 188 29.39 12.27 -25.35
N GLY A 189 29.49 11.37 -24.37
CA GLY A 189 28.77 11.52 -23.12
C GLY A 189 28.73 10.28 -22.25
N LEU A 190 28.09 10.43 -21.10
CA LEU A 190 27.79 9.34 -20.17
C LEU A 190 26.29 9.19 -20.02
N VAL A 191 25.83 7.99 -19.72
CA VAL A 191 24.44 7.70 -19.38
C VAL A 191 24.40 7.00 -18.04
N GLY A 192 23.54 7.46 -17.14
CA GLY A 192 23.30 6.85 -15.83
C GLY A 192 21.91 6.22 -15.77
N MET A 193 21.85 4.95 -15.39
CA MET A 193 20.62 4.16 -15.38
C MET A 193 20.39 3.49 -14.04
N ILE A 194 19.13 3.29 -13.69
CA ILE A 194 18.72 2.56 -12.49
C ILE A 194 17.32 1.94 -12.73
N ASP A 195 17.00 0.89 -12.00
CA ASP A 195 15.63 0.44 -11.85
C ASP A 195 14.97 1.33 -10.79
N PRO A 196 14.13 2.32 -11.20
CA PRO A 196 13.65 3.34 -10.28
C PRO A 196 12.51 2.81 -9.41
N GLU A 197 12.32 3.49 -8.28
CA GLU A 197 11.17 3.28 -7.42
C GLU A 197 9.87 3.57 -8.17
N ARG A 198 8.80 2.88 -7.79
CA ARG A 198 7.47 3.18 -8.28
C ARG A 198 7.07 4.59 -7.82
N LYS A 199 6.40 5.32 -8.70
CA LYS A 199 6.01 6.72 -8.47
C LYS A 199 5.23 6.91 -7.17
N GLU A 200 4.34 5.98 -6.86
CA GLU A 200 3.44 6.01 -5.70
C GLU A 200 4.04 5.39 -4.43
N ALA A 201 5.19 4.72 -4.53
CA ALA A 201 5.74 3.93 -3.42
C ALA A 201 6.16 4.79 -2.22
N ALA A 202 6.80 5.93 -2.45
CA ALA A 202 7.23 6.83 -1.37
C ALA A 202 6.05 7.35 -0.56
N ALA A 203 4.98 7.74 -1.24
CA ALA A 203 3.75 8.20 -0.59
C ALA A 203 3.09 7.07 0.22
N ALA A 204 3.06 5.86 -0.33
CA ALA A 204 2.50 4.69 0.36
C ALA A 204 3.29 4.34 1.63
N ILE A 205 4.62 4.40 1.57
CA ILE A 205 5.49 4.18 2.73
C ILE A 205 5.22 5.23 3.81
N LYS A 206 5.04 6.48 3.41
CA LYS A 206 4.72 7.56 4.34
C LYS A 206 3.37 7.34 5.04
N VAL A 207 2.37 6.89 4.30
CA VAL A 207 1.07 6.50 4.88
C VAL A 207 1.24 5.35 5.87
N ALA A 208 2.00 4.32 5.51
CA ALA A 208 2.29 3.20 6.41
C ALA A 208 2.99 3.67 7.70
N GLN A 209 3.96 4.57 7.59
CA GLN A 209 4.65 5.15 8.77
C GLN A 209 3.67 5.91 9.67
N SER A 210 2.76 6.69 9.08
CA SER A 210 1.72 7.40 9.86
C SER A 210 0.76 6.44 10.56
N ALA A 211 0.62 5.23 10.04
CA ALA A 211 -0.20 4.17 10.60
C ALA A 211 0.56 3.29 11.62
N GLY A 212 1.78 3.66 11.98
CA GLY A 212 2.61 2.89 12.91
C GLY A 212 3.18 1.61 12.33
N ILE A 213 3.21 1.51 11.00
CA ILE A 213 3.73 0.34 10.28
C ILE A 213 5.12 0.66 9.75
N ARG A 214 6.07 -0.20 10.05
CA ARG A 214 7.44 -0.08 9.57
C ARG A 214 7.62 -0.85 8.29
N THR A 215 8.22 -0.22 7.29
CA THR A 215 8.56 -0.84 6.02
C THR A 215 10.02 -1.27 6.03
N ILE A 216 10.26 -2.54 5.73
CA ILE A 216 11.59 -3.15 5.61
C ILE A 216 11.79 -3.53 4.15
N MET A 217 12.89 -3.06 3.57
CA MET A 217 13.27 -3.43 2.20
C MET A 217 14.20 -4.64 2.21
N ILE A 218 13.90 -5.61 1.38
CA ILE A 218 14.70 -6.83 1.21
C ILE A 218 15.03 -6.98 -0.26
N THR A 219 16.30 -7.25 -0.58
CA THR A 219 16.73 -7.40 -1.98
C THR A 219 17.97 -8.29 -2.10
N GLY A 220 18.08 -8.94 -3.25
CA GLY A 220 19.33 -9.60 -3.66
C GLY A 220 20.36 -8.64 -4.26
N ASP A 221 19.98 -7.38 -4.48
CA ASP A 221 20.86 -6.37 -5.05
C ASP A 221 21.98 -5.92 -4.12
N HIS A 222 22.96 -5.25 -4.70
CA HIS A 222 24.09 -4.69 -3.99
C HIS A 222 23.65 -3.66 -2.93
N ARG A 223 24.40 -3.58 -1.84
CA ARG A 223 24.14 -2.65 -0.73
C ARG A 223 23.92 -1.20 -1.18
N ASP A 224 24.77 -0.68 -2.07
CA ASP A 224 24.70 0.72 -2.49
C ASP A 224 23.43 1.03 -3.27
N THR A 225 23.01 0.12 -4.14
CA THR A 225 21.75 0.24 -4.88
C THR A 225 20.55 0.21 -3.94
N ALA A 226 20.55 -0.74 -3.01
CA ALA A 226 19.48 -0.87 -2.02
C ALA A 226 19.37 0.39 -1.14
N GLN A 227 20.51 0.88 -0.66
CA GLN A 227 20.57 2.08 0.18
C GLN A 227 20.06 3.32 -0.56
N ALA A 228 20.48 3.50 -1.82
CA ALA A 228 20.06 4.65 -2.63
C ALA A 228 18.54 4.66 -2.83
N ILE A 229 17.96 3.55 -3.21
CA ILE A 229 16.50 3.43 -3.40
C ILE A 229 15.76 3.60 -2.07
N ALA A 230 16.27 3.03 -0.98
CA ALA A 230 15.65 3.17 0.34
C ALA A 230 15.63 4.63 0.82
N LYS A 231 16.68 5.40 0.53
CA LYS A 231 16.71 6.84 0.83
C LYS A 231 15.67 7.61 0.00
N ARG A 232 15.54 7.29 -1.28
CA ARG A 232 14.56 7.90 -2.17
C ARG A 232 13.12 7.61 -1.74
N LEU A 233 12.89 6.42 -1.20
CA LEU A 233 11.58 5.99 -0.71
C LEU A 233 11.24 6.50 0.70
N GLY A 234 12.20 7.05 1.42
CA GLY A 234 12.00 7.46 2.81
C GLY A 234 12.07 6.32 3.82
N ILE A 235 12.49 5.14 3.41
CA ILE A 235 12.78 4.02 4.33
C ILE A 235 14.00 4.34 5.18
N LEU A 236 15.00 4.98 4.59
CA LEU A 236 16.16 5.55 5.26
C LEU A 236 16.12 7.07 5.14
N ARG A 237 16.67 7.77 6.15
CA ARG A 237 16.86 9.22 6.05
C ARG A 237 17.96 9.53 5.01
N PRO A 238 17.91 10.71 4.34
CA PRO A 238 18.91 11.06 3.32
C PRO A 238 20.36 11.03 3.82
N ASP A 239 20.59 11.31 5.10
CA ASP A 239 21.91 11.35 5.74
C ASP A 239 22.28 10.05 6.49
N GLN A 240 21.40 9.06 6.46
CA GLN A 240 21.60 7.82 7.21
C GLN A 240 22.59 6.90 6.52
N GLU A 241 23.68 6.57 7.20
CA GLU A 241 24.71 5.65 6.71
C GLU A 241 24.55 4.23 7.28
N ASP A 242 23.86 4.08 8.40
CA ASP A 242 23.53 2.81 9.04
C ASP A 242 22.13 2.32 8.67
N GLY A 243 21.71 1.21 9.22
CA GLY A 243 20.38 0.63 8.98
C GLY A 243 20.32 -0.35 7.82
N VAL A 244 21.46 -0.65 7.20
CA VAL A 244 21.58 -1.65 6.14
C VAL A 244 22.40 -2.83 6.62
N LEU A 245 21.88 -4.05 6.43
CA LEU A 245 22.58 -5.29 6.75
C LEU A 245 22.65 -6.15 5.49
N THR A 246 23.84 -6.70 5.20
CA THR A 246 24.03 -7.57 4.04
C THR A 246 23.82 -9.04 4.41
N GLY A 247 23.58 -9.89 3.40
CA GLY A 247 23.47 -11.33 3.59
C GLY A 247 24.74 -11.94 4.19
N GLY A 248 25.93 -11.44 3.79
CA GLY A 248 27.20 -11.87 4.38
C GLY A 248 27.29 -11.55 5.87
N GLU A 249 26.88 -10.34 6.24
CA GLU A 249 26.83 -9.94 7.66
C GLU A 249 25.80 -10.75 8.45
N LEU A 250 24.66 -11.10 7.84
CA LEU A 250 23.65 -11.98 8.46
C LEU A 250 24.21 -13.36 8.77
N ASN A 251 25.09 -13.90 7.92
CA ASN A 251 25.70 -15.21 8.13
C ASN A 251 26.66 -15.20 9.35
N ASP A 252 27.18 -14.04 9.70
CA ASP A 252 28.16 -13.88 10.79
C ASP A 252 27.50 -13.61 12.15
N ILE A 253 26.21 -13.39 12.21
CA ILE A 253 25.48 -13.15 13.46
C ILE A 253 24.52 -14.31 13.78
N SER A 254 24.36 -14.57 15.08
CA SER A 254 23.41 -15.58 15.55
C SER A 254 21.97 -15.10 15.45
N ASP A 255 21.04 -16.04 15.53
CA ASP A 255 19.60 -15.70 15.55
C ASP A 255 19.25 -14.86 16.78
N GLU A 256 19.89 -15.11 17.92
CA GLU A 256 19.69 -14.35 19.16
C GLU A 256 20.18 -12.91 19.02
N GLU A 257 21.32 -12.70 18.36
CA GLU A 257 21.85 -11.36 18.08
C GLU A 257 20.94 -10.62 17.09
N LEU A 258 20.47 -11.29 16.04
CA LEU A 258 19.55 -10.71 15.08
C LEU A 258 18.25 -10.29 15.78
N GLU A 259 17.71 -11.10 16.67
CA GLU A 259 16.52 -10.78 17.46
C GLU A 259 16.70 -9.47 18.24
N ARG A 260 17.87 -9.27 18.85
CA ARG A 260 18.15 -8.06 19.63
C ARG A 260 18.34 -6.82 18.75
N THR A 261 18.83 -6.99 17.53
CA THR A 261 19.26 -5.88 16.66
C THR A 261 18.37 -5.63 15.46
N VAL A 262 17.38 -6.47 15.20
CA VAL A 262 16.54 -6.40 14.00
C VAL A 262 15.86 -5.05 13.84
N GLU A 263 15.47 -4.40 14.91
CA GLU A 263 14.80 -3.10 14.87
C GLU A 263 15.70 -1.95 14.40
N THR A 264 17.03 -2.15 14.41
CA THR A 264 17.99 -1.14 13.93
C THR A 264 18.15 -1.15 12.41
N TYR A 265 17.70 -2.22 11.75
CA TYR A 265 17.86 -2.37 10.31
C TYR A 265 16.55 -2.20 9.58
N SER A 266 16.57 -1.41 8.50
CA SER A 266 15.42 -1.21 7.61
C SER A 266 15.66 -1.75 6.21
N VAL A 267 16.90 -2.12 5.87
CA VAL A 267 17.29 -2.60 4.55
C VAL A 267 18.18 -3.82 4.69
N TYR A 268 17.87 -4.86 3.93
CA TYR A 268 18.66 -6.08 3.83
C TYR A 268 19.06 -6.30 2.37
N ALA A 269 20.35 -6.22 2.08
CA ALA A 269 20.91 -6.34 0.74
C ALA A 269 21.65 -7.67 0.58
N ARG A 270 21.74 -8.18 -0.64
CA ARG A 270 22.43 -9.44 -0.97
C ARG A 270 21.92 -10.63 -0.14
N VAL A 271 20.61 -10.67 0.11
CA VAL A 271 20.02 -11.74 0.91
C VAL A 271 19.46 -12.87 0.02
N SER A 272 19.51 -14.07 0.58
CA SER A 272 18.92 -15.27 0.01
C SER A 272 17.53 -15.53 0.63
N PRO A 273 16.72 -16.43 0.05
CA PRO A 273 15.44 -16.81 0.66
C PRO A 273 15.53 -17.33 2.10
N GLU A 274 16.62 -17.98 2.46
CA GLU A 274 16.87 -18.46 3.84
C GLU A 274 17.00 -17.30 4.82
N HIS A 275 17.67 -16.22 4.41
CA HIS A 275 17.78 -15.01 5.21
C HIS A 275 16.42 -14.38 5.48
N LYS A 276 15.50 -14.44 4.52
CA LYS A 276 14.13 -13.89 4.68
C LYS A 276 13.41 -14.56 5.84
N VAL A 277 13.53 -15.87 5.99
CA VAL A 277 12.92 -16.60 7.11
C VAL A 277 13.48 -16.13 8.44
N ARG A 278 14.80 -15.94 8.53
CA ARG A 278 15.47 -15.44 9.75
C ARG A 278 14.98 -14.04 10.14
N ILE A 279 14.85 -13.15 9.14
CA ILE A 279 14.37 -11.77 9.36
C ILE A 279 12.94 -11.79 9.90
N VAL A 280 12.05 -12.56 9.28
CA VAL A 280 10.66 -12.68 9.73
C VAL A 280 10.59 -13.21 11.16
N LYS A 281 11.31 -14.26 11.46
CA LYS A 281 11.33 -14.85 12.81
C LYS A 281 11.85 -13.87 13.85
N ALA A 282 12.90 -13.08 13.52
CA ALA A 282 13.45 -12.09 14.44
C ALA A 282 12.43 -11.02 14.80
N TRP A 283 11.68 -10.51 13.81
CA TRP A 283 10.61 -9.56 14.05
C TRP A 283 9.46 -10.17 14.87
N GLN A 284 9.09 -11.41 14.58
CA GLN A 284 8.04 -12.11 15.33
C GLN A 284 8.41 -12.34 16.78
N LYS A 285 9.67 -12.65 17.06
CA LYS A 285 10.17 -12.82 18.43
C LYS A 285 10.19 -11.51 19.21
N ASN A 286 10.24 -10.37 18.53
CA ASN A 286 10.04 -9.05 19.13
C ASN A 286 8.56 -8.71 19.33
N GLY A 287 7.67 -9.65 19.16
CA GLY A 287 6.23 -9.47 19.38
C GLY A 287 5.51 -8.77 18.24
N LYS A 288 6.09 -8.68 17.06
CA LYS A 288 5.51 -7.96 15.92
C LYS A 288 4.72 -8.88 14.99
N VAL A 289 3.65 -8.34 14.41
CA VAL A 289 2.90 -8.99 13.33
C VAL A 289 3.53 -8.59 12.01
N VAL A 290 4.03 -9.57 11.25
CA VAL A 290 4.88 -9.37 10.09
C VAL A 290 4.20 -9.82 8.81
N SER A 291 4.22 -8.96 7.80
CA SER A 291 3.88 -9.31 6.41
C SER A 291 5.17 -9.46 5.60
N MET A 292 5.22 -10.44 4.71
CA MET A 292 6.38 -10.70 3.85
C MET A 292 5.93 -10.93 2.42
N THR A 293 6.59 -10.27 1.47
CA THR A 293 6.36 -10.51 0.04
C THR A 293 7.29 -11.59 -0.50
N GLY A 294 6.88 -12.24 -1.57
CA GLY A 294 7.69 -13.22 -2.26
C GLY A 294 7.14 -13.56 -3.62
N ASP A 295 8.03 -13.87 -4.57
CA ASP A 295 7.67 -14.19 -5.96
C ASP A 295 8.21 -15.53 -6.46
N GLY A 296 9.22 -16.09 -5.81
CA GLY A 296 9.89 -17.32 -6.22
C GLY A 296 9.46 -18.55 -5.44
N VAL A 297 9.77 -19.72 -5.99
CA VAL A 297 9.54 -21.03 -5.35
C VAL A 297 10.25 -21.09 -3.98
N ASN A 298 11.46 -20.53 -3.92
CA ASN A 298 12.28 -20.54 -2.71
C ASN A 298 11.79 -19.60 -1.62
N ASP A 299 10.83 -18.71 -1.94
CA ASP A 299 10.21 -17.79 -0.97
C ASP A 299 9.08 -18.44 -0.16
N ALA A 300 8.63 -19.62 -0.53
CA ALA A 300 7.52 -20.31 0.15
C ALA A 300 7.72 -20.45 1.66
N PRO A 301 8.92 -20.81 2.18
CA PRO A 301 9.12 -20.87 3.63
C PRO A 301 8.94 -19.54 4.34
N SER A 302 9.41 -18.44 3.77
CA SER A 302 9.27 -17.11 4.37
C SER A 302 7.82 -16.61 4.30
N LEU A 303 7.11 -16.90 3.21
CA LEU A 303 5.69 -16.56 3.07
C LEU A 303 4.83 -17.30 4.09
N LYS A 304 5.12 -18.57 4.34
CA LYS A 304 4.40 -19.36 5.35
C LYS A 304 4.75 -18.95 6.78
N GLN A 305 6.00 -18.56 7.03
CA GLN A 305 6.45 -18.11 8.35
C GLN A 305 5.83 -16.77 8.73
N ALA A 306 5.65 -15.87 7.78
CA ALA A 306 5.05 -14.55 8.03
C ALA A 306 3.61 -14.71 8.55
N ASP A 307 3.17 -13.74 9.34
CA ASP A 307 1.78 -13.68 9.78
C ASP A 307 0.84 -13.48 8.58
N ILE A 308 1.29 -12.69 7.60
CA ILE A 308 0.60 -12.53 6.32
C ILE A 308 1.64 -12.63 5.19
N GLY A 309 1.64 -13.75 4.48
CA GLY A 309 2.45 -13.93 3.28
C GLY A 309 1.76 -13.30 2.07
N VAL A 310 2.51 -12.51 1.30
CA VAL A 310 2.01 -11.78 0.14
C VAL A 310 2.72 -12.27 -1.11
N GLY A 311 1.99 -12.95 -1.99
CA GLY A 311 2.51 -13.41 -3.29
C GLY A 311 2.31 -12.38 -4.38
N MET A 312 3.20 -12.38 -5.37
CA MET A 312 3.08 -11.51 -6.54
C MET A 312 2.18 -12.16 -7.59
N GLY A 313 1.20 -11.41 -8.07
CA GLY A 313 0.22 -11.91 -9.06
C GLY A 313 0.77 -11.97 -10.48
N ILE A 314 1.63 -11.03 -10.85
CA ILE A 314 2.22 -10.95 -12.19
C ILE A 314 3.49 -11.79 -12.28
N THR A 315 4.48 -11.54 -11.42
CA THR A 315 5.81 -12.17 -11.47
C THR A 315 5.91 -13.42 -10.61
N GLY A 316 4.93 -13.69 -9.76
CA GLY A 316 4.97 -14.79 -8.81
C GLY A 316 4.74 -16.16 -9.45
N THR A 317 5.45 -17.15 -8.92
CA THR A 317 5.24 -18.55 -9.27
C THR A 317 3.97 -19.09 -8.62
N GLU A 318 3.42 -20.18 -9.14
CA GLU A 318 2.25 -20.86 -8.53
C GLU A 318 2.56 -21.33 -7.10
N VAL A 319 3.80 -21.73 -6.84
CA VAL A 319 4.24 -22.15 -5.50
C VAL A 319 4.20 -20.97 -4.51
N SER A 320 4.72 -19.79 -4.90
CA SER A 320 4.69 -18.61 -4.06
C SER A 320 3.26 -18.12 -3.80
N LYS A 321 2.41 -18.11 -4.82
CA LYS A 321 0.99 -17.76 -4.69
C LYS A 321 0.27 -18.73 -3.75
N GLY A 322 0.52 -20.02 -3.89
CA GLY A 322 -0.09 -21.07 -3.05
C GLY A 322 0.35 -21.02 -1.59
N ALA A 323 1.55 -20.52 -1.31
CA ALA A 323 2.08 -20.34 0.04
C ALA A 323 1.63 -19.05 0.71
N SER A 324 0.96 -18.17 -0.03
CA SER A 324 0.59 -16.82 0.41
C SER A 324 -0.82 -16.77 0.95
N ASP A 325 -1.04 -15.84 1.88
CA ASP A 325 -2.37 -15.49 2.40
C ASP A 325 -3.07 -14.50 1.48
N MET A 326 -2.32 -13.70 0.74
CA MET A 326 -2.80 -12.67 -0.16
C MET A 326 -1.95 -12.65 -1.43
N VAL A 327 -2.57 -12.35 -2.56
CA VAL A 327 -1.88 -12.20 -3.84
C VAL A 327 -2.14 -10.80 -4.38
N LEU A 328 -1.06 -10.07 -4.73
CA LEU A 328 -1.15 -8.73 -5.33
C LEU A 328 -1.35 -8.86 -6.84
N ALA A 329 -2.49 -8.42 -7.34
CA ALA A 329 -2.80 -8.47 -8.77
C ALA A 329 -1.85 -7.62 -9.62
N ASP A 330 -1.34 -6.52 -9.07
CA ASP A 330 -0.49 -5.53 -9.76
C ASP A 330 0.98 -5.52 -9.29
N ASP A 331 1.37 -6.41 -8.39
CA ASP A 331 2.69 -6.50 -7.77
C ASP A 331 3.14 -5.22 -7.04
N ASN A 332 2.25 -4.24 -6.85
CA ASN A 332 2.59 -2.91 -6.38
C ASN A 332 2.52 -2.81 -4.84
N PHE A 333 3.58 -2.30 -4.22
CA PHE A 333 3.65 -2.05 -2.78
C PHE A 333 2.48 -1.19 -2.28
N GLU A 334 2.07 -0.18 -3.04
CA GLU A 334 0.93 0.68 -2.69
C GLU A 334 -0.32 -0.15 -2.37
N THR A 335 -0.55 -1.22 -3.13
CA THR A 335 -1.70 -2.11 -2.94
C THR A 335 -1.64 -2.85 -1.60
N ILE A 336 -0.45 -3.14 -1.08
CA ILE A 336 -0.30 -3.72 0.27
C ILE A 336 -0.82 -2.74 1.32
N VAL A 337 -0.48 -1.46 1.20
CA VAL A 337 -0.91 -0.41 2.13
C VAL A 337 -2.43 -0.21 2.04
N VAL A 338 -2.97 -0.20 0.83
CA VAL A 338 -4.43 -0.15 0.59
C VAL A 338 -5.12 -1.36 1.24
N ALA A 339 -4.55 -2.55 1.13
CA ALA A 339 -5.08 -3.75 1.75
C ALA A 339 -5.07 -3.67 3.29
N VAL A 340 -4.05 -3.06 3.87
CA VAL A 340 -4.01 -2.81 5.33
C VAL A 340 -5.15 -1.88 5.74
N GLU A 341 -5.37 -0.80 5.00
CA GLU A 341 -6.46 0.14 5.26
C GLU A 341 -7.82 -0.56 5.17
N GLU A 342 -8.05 -1.35 4.12
CA GLU A 342 -9.27 -2.14 3.96
C GLU A 342 -9.45 -3.17 5.10
N GLY A 343 -8.38 -3.83 5.51
CA GLY A 343 -8.41 -4.75 6.64
C GLY A 343 -8.79 -4.08 7.95
N ARG A 344 -8.27 -2.89 8.21
CA ARG A 344 -8.64 -2.08 9.39
C ARG A 344 -10.11 -1.66 9.35
N LYS A 345 -10.59 -1.27 8.17
CA LYS A 345 -12.00 -0.93 7.94
C LYS A 345 -12.91 -2.12 8.22
N VAL A 346 -12.59 -3.30 7.67
CA VAL A 346 -13.38 -4.52 7.86
C VAL A 346 -13.43 -4.89 9.36
N PHE A 347 -12.30 -4.86 10.03
CA PHE A 347 -12.26 -5.14 11.47
C PHE A 347 -13.11 -4.16 12.28
N ALA A 348 -12.98 -2.85 11.99
CA ALA A 348 -13.77 -1.82 12.65
C ALA A 348 -15.27 -2.02 12.42
N ASN A 349 -15.66 -2.40 11.20
CA ASN A 349 -17.06 -2.63 10.86
C ASN A 349 -17.63 -3.88 11.54
N ILE A 350 -16.83 -4.93 11.68
CA ILE A 350 -17.21 -6.11 12.48
C ILE A 350 -17.41 -5.70 13.94
N GLN A 351 -16.54 -4.88 14.50
CA GLN A 351 -16.70 -4.36 15.86
C GLN A 351 -18.02 -3.59 16.03
N LYS A 352 -18.38 -2.78 15.02
CA LYS A 352 -19.66 -2.03 15.04
C LYS A 352 -20.86 -2.98 15.09
N ALA A 353 -20.88 -4.00 14.25
CA ALA A 353 -21.96 -4.98 14.23
C ALA A 353 -22.03 -5.76 15.55
N VAL A 354 -20.88 -6.18 16.07
CA VAL A 354 -20.80 -6.89 17.37
C VAL A 354 -21.31 -6.00 18.51
N GLN A 355 -20.87 -4.75 18.56
CA GLN A 355 -21.31 -3.79 19.57
C GLN A 355 -22.83 -3.60 19.51
N TYR A 356 -23.36 -3.41 18.30
CA TYR A 356 -24.80 -3.24 18.08
C TYR A 356 -25.59 -4.44 18.58
N LEU A 357 -25.26 -5.64 18.12
CA LEU A 357 -26.01 -6.85 18.48
C LEU A 357 -25.87 -7.20 19.95
N LEU A 358 -24.67 -7.10 20.52
CA LEU A 358 -24.46 -7.45 21.93
C LEU A 358 -25.08 -6.43 22.89
N SER A 359 -25.05 -5.12 22.56
CA SER A 359 -25.74 -4.12 23.38
C SER A 359 -27.25 -4.31 23.35
N ALA A 360 -27.81 -4.64 22.17
CA ALA A 360 -29.23 -4.97 22.05
C ALA A 360 -29.60 -6.20 22.86
N ASN A 361 -28.84 -7.29 22.74
CA ASN A 361 -29.10 -8.52 23.50
C ASN A 361 -28.93 -8.32 25.00
N PHE A 362 -27.92 -7.57 25.41
CA PHE A 362 -27.72 -7.25 26.82
C PHE A 362 -28.88 -6.42 27.40
N GLY A 363 -29.37 -5.44 26.60
CA GLY A 363 -30.56 -4.66 26.97
C GLY A 363 -31.80 -5.53 27.14
N GLU A 364 -32.00 -6.48 26.24
CA GLU A 364 -33.11 -7.45 26.29
C GLU A 364 -33.01 -8.33 27.56
N VAL A 365 -31.84 -8.89 27.83
CA VAL A 365 -31.59 -9.73 29.00
C VAL A 365 -31.85 -8.94 30.29
N MET A 366 -31.35 -7.71 30.37
CA MET A 366 -31.59 -6.84 31.53
C MET A 366 -33.06 -6.51 31.73
N THR A 367 -33.76 -6.20 30.64
CA THR A 367 -35.19 -5.93 30.64
C THR A 367 -35.96 -7.14 31.20
N MET A 368 -35.70 -8.32 30.69
CA MET A 368 -36.38 -9.55 31.11
C MET A 368 -36.03 -9.94 32.54
N PHE A 369 -34.77 -9.80 32.92
CA PHE A 369 -34.33 -10.12 34.29
C PHE A 369 -35.02 -9.23 35.35
N VAL A 370 -34.97 -7.91 35.15
CA VAL A 370 -35.56 -6.95 36.07
C VAL A 370 -37.10 -7.11 36.11
N ALA A 371 -37.72 -7.29 34.95
CA ALA A 371 -39.17 -7.51 34.87
C ALA A 371 -39.60 -8.77 35.62
N THR A 372 -38.84 -9.87 35.49
CA THR A 372 -39.10 -11.12 36.18
C THR A 372 -38.97 -10.93 37.69
N MET A 373 -37.95 -10.22 38.15
CA MET A 373 -37.74 -9.92 39.56
C MET A 373 -38.85 -9.02 40.13
N ALA A 374 -39.38 -8.11 39.31
CA ALA A 374 -40.50 -7.23 39.70
C ALA A 374 -41.87 -7.88 39.55
N GLY A 375 -41.94 -9.09 38.99
CA GLY A 375 -43.20 -9.79 38.73
C GLY A 375 -43.98 -9.20 37.53
N TRP A 376 -43.31 -8.51 36.61
CA TRP A 376 -43.92 -7.90 35.44
C TRP A 376 -43.88 -8.84 34.24
N SER A 377 -45.01 -8.91 33.51
CA SER A 377 -45.06 -9.56 32.20
C SER A 377 -44.87 -8.50 31.14
N ILE A 378 -43.61 -8.22 30.77
CA ILE A 378 -43.25 -7.06 29.96
C ILE A 378 -43.26 -7.35 28.48
N LEU A 379 -42.75 -8.50 28.06
CA LEU A 379 -42.59 -8.88 26.66
C LEU A 379 -42.99 -10.34 26.44
N GLU A 380 -43.64 -10.62 25.32
CA GLU A 380 -43.90 -11.97 24.87
C GLU A 380 -42.67 -12.51 24.10
N PRO A 381 -42.44 -13.83 24.09
CA PRO A 381 -41.34 -14.41 23.31
C PRO A 381 -41.33 -14.01 21.84
N ILE A 382 -42.51 -13.88 21.23
CA ILE A 382 -42.64 -13.47 19.81
C ILE A 382 -42.13 -12.05 19.59
N HIS A 383 -42.24 -11.16 20.57
CA HIS A 383 -41.72 -9.79 20.49
C HIS A 383 -40.20 -9.80 20.37
N ILE A 384 -39.52 -10.57 21.21
CA ILE A 384 -38.08 -10.70 21.22
C ILE A 384 -37.57 -11.34 19.92
N LEU A 385 -38.26 -12.40 19.46
CA LEU A 385 -37.93 -13.07 18.22
C LEU A 385 -38.03 -12.11 17.02
N TRP A 386 -39.11 -11.31 16.97
CA TRP A 386 -39.28 -10.35 15.88
C TRP A 386 -38.15 -9.30 15.84
N ILE A 387 -37.79 -8.76 16.99
CA ILE A 387 -36.71 -7.79 17.10
C ILE A 387 -35.38 -8.42 16.66
N ASN A 388 -35.03 -9.58 17.20
CA ASN A 388 -33.72 -10.20 16.92
C ASN A 388 -33.60 -10.75 15.51
N LEU A 389 -34.62 -11.36 14.95
CA LEU A 389 -34.56 -12.03 13.64
C LEU A 389 -34.93 -11.12 12.49
N VAL A 390 -35.66 -10.05 12.71
CA VAL A 390 -36.16 -9.18 11.65
C VAL A 390 -35.65 -7.75 11.80
N THR A 391 -35.91 -7.09 12.90
CA THR A 391 -35.62 -5.67 13.08
C THR A 391 -34.11 -5.38 13.14
N ASP A 392 -33.34 -6.21 13.84
CA ASP A 392 -31.92 -5.96 14.08
C ASP A 392 -31.00 -6.47 12.96
N VAL A 393 -31.45 -7.42 12.15
CA VAL A 393 -30.59 -8.09 11.15
C VAL A 393 -30.09 -7.13 10.07
N PHE A 394 -30.98 -6.32 9.47
CA PHE A 394 -30.60 -5.42 8.38
C PHE A 394 -29.65 -4.31 8.82
N PRO A 395 -29.89 -3.61 9.93
CA PRO A 395 -28.90 -2.65 10.43
C PRO A 395 -27.53 -3.27 10.73
N ALA A 396 -27.50 -4.46 11.34
CA ALA A 396 -26.26 -5.15 11.66
C ALA A 396 -25.45 -5.47 10.40
N ILE A 397 -26.09 -5.99 9.35
CA ILE A 397 -25.43 -6.31 8.08
C ILE A 397 -24.87 -5.05 7.43
N THR A 398 -25.67 -3.97 7.39
CA THR A 398 -25.28 -2.74 6.69
C THR A 398 -24.25 -1.90 7.46
N LEU A 399 -24.06 -2.12 8.75
CA LEU A 399 -22.92 -1.59 9.50
C LEU A 399 -21.59 -2.13 8.95
N GLY A 400 -21.59 -3.31 8.34
CA GLY A 400 -20.44 -3.86 7.63
C GLY A 400 -20.07 -3.10 6.35
N MET A 401 -20.91 -2.20 5.89
CA MET A 401 -20.71 -1.38 4.68
C MET A 401 -20.33 0.07 5.01
N GLU A 402 -19.99 0.37 6.26
CA GLU A 402 -19.54 1.70 6.67
C GLU A 402 -18.19 2.03 6.03
N ASP A 403 -18.00 3.31 5.64
CA ASP A 403 -16.72 3.80 5.19
C ASP A 403 -15.69 3.80 6.33
N ALA A 404 -14.42 3.69 5.98
CA ALA A 404 -13.34 3.84 6.93
C ALA A 404 -13.37 5.25 7.56
N GLU A 405 -13.07 5.33 8.85
CA GLU A 405 -12.86 6.63 9.48
C GLU A 405 -11.68 7.35 8.82
N ALA A 406 -11.77 8.68 8.66
CA ALA A 406 -10.79 9.47 7.93
C ALA A 406 -9.36 9.35 8.50
N ASP A 407 -9.22 9.04 9.77
CA ASP A 407 -7.94 8.90 10.47
C ASP A 407 -7.52 7.46 10.70
N ILE A 408 -8.12 6.49 10.01
CA ILE A 408 -7.88 5.05 10.23
C ILE A 408 -6.39 4.68 10.04
N MET A 409 -5.68 5.36 9.14
CA MET A 409 -4.25 5.17 8.88
C MET A 409 -3.36 6.14 9.66
N LYS A 410 -3.87 6.77 10.69
CA LYS A 410 -3.12 7.67 11.59
C LYS A 410 -2.97 7.11 13.00
N HIS A 411 -3.50 5.93 13.23
CA HIS A 411 -3.41 5.24 14.52
C HIS A 411 -2.41 4.09 14.42
N PRO A 412 -1.75 3.71 15.53
CA PRO A 412 -0.89 2.53 15.53
C PRO A 412 -1.69 1.26 15.33
N PRO A 413 -1.05 0.16 14.89
CA PRO A 413 -1.72 -1.12 14.75
C PRO A 413 -2.27 -1.62 16.08
N ARG A 414 -3.40 -2.35 16.03
CA ARG A 414 -3.91 -3.03 17.21
C ARG A 414 -2.92 -4.10 17.66
N GLY A 415 -2.78 -4.30 18.97
CA GLY A 415 -1.90 -5.33 19.52
C GLY A 415 -2.39 -6.75 19.25
N LYS A 416 -1.53 -7.75 19.42
CA LYS A 416 -1.86 -9.17 19.23
C LYS A 416 -2.99 -9.66 20.14
N SER A 417 -3.14 -9.06 21.32
CA SER A 417 -4.20 -9.40 22.29
C SER A 417 -5.53 -8.70 21.98
N SER A 418 -5.58 -7.83 20.99
CA SER A 418 -6.78 -7.10 20.61
C SER A 418 -7.81 -8.06 19.97
N ASN A 419 -9.09 -7.86 20.31
CA ASN A 419 -10.21 -8.62 19.78
C ASN A 419 -11.38 -7.67 19.46
N PHE A 420 -12.52 -8.21 19.03
CA PHE A 420 -13.68 -7.41 18.67
C PHE A 420 -14.31 -6.63 19.82
N LEU A 421 -13.98 -6.97 21.05
CA LEU A 421 -14.47 -6.28 22.27
C LEU A 421 -13.48 -5.25 22.80
N SER A 422 -12.33 -5.09 22.18
CA SER A 422 -11.29 -4.14 22.57
C SER A 422 -11.62 -2.69 22.19
N ASN A 423 -10.80 -1.75 22.63
CA ASN A 423 -10.86 -0.32 22.27
C ASN A 423 -12.17 0.36 22.64
N GLY A 424 -12.67 0.05 23.83
CA GLY A 424 -13.87 0.70 24.38
C GLY A 424 -15.19 0.07 23.94
N VAL A 425 -15.17 -0.99 23.14
CA VAL A 425 -16.38 -1.68 22.67
C VAL A 425 -17.10 -2.35 23.83
N LEU A 426 -16.39 -3.09 24.68
CA LEU A 426 -17.01 -3.82 25.80
C LEU A 426 -17.68 -2.89 26.83
N PRO A 427 -17.04 -1.83 27.34
CA PRO A 427 -17.72 -0.85 28.18
C PRO A 427 -18.93 -0.22 27.51
N SER A 428 -18.85 0.06 26.20
CA SER A 428 -19.97 0.63 25.44
C SER A 428 -21.16 -0.32 25.38
N ILE A 429 -20.92 -1.61 25.20
CA ILE A 429 -21.97 -2.64 25.21
C ILE A 429 -22.72 -2.58 26.55
N TYR A 430 -22.01 -2.50 27.67
CA TYR A 430 -22.63 -2.48 29.00
C TYR A 430 -23.44 -1.21 29.26
N TYR A 431 -22.85 -0.01 29.10
CA TYR A 431 -23.60 1.20 29.46
C TYR A 431 -24.77 1.45 28.49
N GLN A 432 -24.60 1.11 27.22
CA GLN A 432 -25.64 1.28 26.22
C GLN A 432 -26.76 0.27 26.41
N GLY A 433 -26.43 -0.98 26.72
CA GLY A 433 -27.42 -2.02 27.01
C GLY A 433 -28.20 -1.73 28.27
N PHE A 434 -27.55 -1.26 29.33
CA PHE A 434 -28.25 -0.83 30.57
C PHE A 434 -29.24 0.29 30.30
N PHE A 435 -28.86 1.26 29.44
CA PHE A 435 -29.75 2.35 29.10
C PHE A 435 -30.95 1.87 28.28
N GLU A 436 -30.73 1.03 27.29
CA GLU A 436 -31.81 0.43 26.48
C GLU A 436 -32.81 -0.31 27.35
N GLY A 437 -32.34 -1.17 28.23
CA GLY A 437 -33.15 -1.92 29.14
C GLY A 437 -33.86 -1.04 30.14
N GLY A 438 -33.17 -0.07 30.71
CA GLY A 438 -33.71 0.89 31.67
C GLY A 438 -34.84 1.73 31.12
N VAL A 439 -34.68 2.24 29.90
CA VAL A 439 -35.73 3.03 29.22
C VAL A 439 -36.97 2.16 28.93
N THR A 440 -36.76 0.94 28.45
CA THR A 440 -37.87 0.02 28.18
C THR A 440 -38.67 -0.30 29.44
N LEU A 441 -37.96 -0.58 30.54
CA LEU A 441 -38.60 -0.81 31.85
C LEU A 441 -39.33 0.42 32.36
N PHE A 442 -38.75 1.61 32.16
CA PHE A 442 -39.37 2.87 32.56
C PHE A 442 -40.66 3.12 31.78
N VAL A 443 -40.70 2.88 30.50
CA VAL A 443 -41.89 3.05 29.67
C VAL A 443 -43.00 2.12 30.12
N TYR A 444 -42.69 0.86 30.41
CA TYR A 444 -43.64 -0.09 30.95
C TYR A 444 -44.21 0.37 32.30
N TRP A 445 -43.32 0.75 33.21
CA TRP A 445 -43.71 1.23 34.54
C TRP A 445 -44.60 2.47 34.44
N TYR A 446 -44.21 3.45 33.62
CA TYR A 446 -44.96 4.67 33.40
C TYR A 446 -46.38 4.34 32.88
N ALA A 447 -46.49 3.51 31.86
CA ALA A 447 -47.76 3.15 31.24
C ALA A 447 -48.69 2.42 32.21
N THR A 448 -48.16 1.53 33.03
CA THR A 448 -48.96 0.69 33.93
C THR A 448 -49.23 1.32 35.29
N HIS A 449 -48.27 2.02 35.89
CA HIS A 449 -48.34 2.51 37.26
C HIS A 449 -48.57 4.02 37.38
N VAL A 450 -48.20 4.81 36.37
CA VAL A 450 -48.36 6.27 36.42
C VAL A 450 -49.55 6.72 35.56
N ALA A 451 -49.55 6.37 34.26
CA ALA A 451 -50.63 6.75 33.37
C ALA A 451 -51.89 5.90 33.49
N GLY A 452 -51.75 4.70 34.05
CA GLY A 452 -52.89 3.80 34.27
C GLY A 452 -53.49 3.23 32.98
N TRP A 453 -52.69 3.10 31.91
CA TRP A 453 -53.19 2.58 30.61
C TRP A 453 -53.37 1.06 30.58
N GLY A 454 -52.92 0.35 31.62
CA GLY A 454 -53.07 -1.08 31.76
C GLY A 454 -51.89 -1.89 31.23
N VAL A 455 -51.86 -3.16 31.66
CA VAL A 455 -50.76 -4.08 31.33
C VAL A 455 -50.62 -4.34 29.82
N PRO A 456 -51.71 -4.63 29.07
CA PRO A 456 -51.57 -4.85 27.62
C PRO A 456 -50.97 -3.67 26.87
N THR A 457 -51.37 -2.44 27.21
CA THR A 457 -50.80 -1.22 26.61
C THR A 457 -49.33 -1.05 27.00
N GLY A 458 -48.99 -1.32 28.29
CA GLY A 458 -47.63 -1.27 28.79
C GLY A 458 -46.72 -2.25 28.07
N GLU A 459 -47.16 -3.46 27.81
CA GLU A 459 -46.42 -4.47 27.06
C GLU A 459 -46.17 -4.03 25.62
N THR A 460 -47.18 -3.48 24.93
CA THR A 460 -47.07 -2.98 23.59
C THR A 460 -46.10 -1.80 23.51
N MET A 461 -46.20 -0.86 24.45
CA MET A 461 -45.28 0.29 24.52
C MET A 461 -43.85 -0.15 24.79
N ALA A 462 -43.66 -1.14 25.64
CA ALA A 462 -42.32 -1.71 25.89
C ALA A 462 -41.73 -2.37 24.64
N PHE A 463 -42.52 -3.15 23.93
CA PHE A 463 -42.10 -3.78 22.66
C PHE A 463 -41.73 -2.71 21.63
N ALA A 464 -42.60 -1.73 21.41
CA ALA A 464 -42.35 -0.65 20.45
C ALA A 464 -41.09 0.16 20.84
N THR A 465 -40.91 0.46 22.12
CA THR A 465 -39.74 1.20 22.62
C THR A 465 -38.47 0.39 22.43
N LEU A 466 -38.45 -0.89 22.77
CA LEU A 466 -37.26 -1.74 22.65
C LEU A 466 -36.84 -1.89 21.19
N GLY A 467 -37.80 -2.11 20.30
CA GLY A 467 -37.50 -2.20 18.85
C GLY A 467 -36.98 -0.89 18.27
N LEU A 468 -37.63 0.23 18.56
CA LEU A 468 -37.23 1.53 18.02
C LEU A 468 -35.93 2.05 18.63
N ILE A 469 -35.70 1.83 19.92
CA ILE A 469 -34.46 2.26 20.59
C ILE A 469 -33.23 1.57 19.95
N GLN A 470 -33.39 0.33 19.56
CA GLN A 470 -32.31 -0.40 18.87
C GLN A 470 -32.01 0.20 17.49
N LEU A 471 -33.02 0.60 16.74
CA LEU A 471 -32.84 1.27 15.46
C LEU A 471 -32.17 2.63 15.60
N PHE A 472 -32.57 3.43 16.59
CA PHE A 472 -31.88 4.70 16.87
C PHE A 472 -30.45 4.45 17.36
N HIS A 473 -30.25 3.43 18.19
CA HIS A 473 -28.91 3.09 18.70
C HIS A 473 -27.96 2.61 17.61
N ALA A 474 -28.45 2.02 16.52
CA ALA A 474 -27.63 1.61 15.40
C ALA A 474 -26.78 2.76 14.84
N PHE A 475 -27.28 3.99 14.89
CA PHE A 475 -26.50 5.18 14.54
C PHE A 475 -25.34 5.42 15.49
N ASN A 476 -25.53 5.15 16.79
CA ASN A 476 -24.52 5.42 17.80
C ASN A 476 -23.27 4.54 17.66
N VAL A 477 -23.42 3.32 17.15
CA VAL A 477 -22.31 2.36 17.04
C VAL A 477 -21.40 2.63 15.85
N LYS A 478 -21.71 3.63 15.02
CA LYS A 478 -20.85 4.03 13.89
C LYS A 478 -19.46 4.48 14.34
N SER A 479 -19.32 4.93 15.57
CA SER A 479 -18.02 5.17 16.22
C SER A 479 -18.17 4.97 17.73
N VAL A 480 -17.10 4.52 18.38
CA VAL A 480 -17.08 4.37 19.85
C VAL A 480 -16.97 5.73 20.53
N TYR A 481 -16.20 6.66 19.99
CA TYR A 481 -15.88 7.94 20.64
C TYR A 481 -16.28 9.18 19.84
N LYS A 482 -16.40 9.10 18.52
CA LYS A 482 -16.71 10.26 17.67
C LYS A 482 -18.21 10.51 17.62
N SER A 483 -18.58 11.79 17.54
CA SER A 483 -19.98 12.18 17.41
C SER A 483 -20.55 11.82 16.04
N LEU A 484 -21.87 11.68 15.96
CA LEU A 484 -22.57 11.45 14.68
C LEU A 484 -22.35 12.58 13.68
N ALA A 485 -22.21 13.82 14.16
CA ALA A 485 -21.90 14.96 13.29
C ALA A 485 -20.54 14.80 12.61
N THR A 486 -19.54 14.28 13.31
CA THR A 486 -18.19 14.04 12.78
C THR A 486 -18.18 12.88 11.80
N VAL A 487 -18.84 11.77 12.14
CA VAL A 487 -18.87 10.56 11.32
C VAL A 487 -19.76 10.75 10.10
N GLY A 488 -20.84 11.51 10.21
CA GLY A 488 -21.86 11.68 9.18
C GLY A 488 -22.94 10.61 9.29
N ALA A 489 -24.02 10.94 10.01
CA ALA A 489 -25.09 9.99 10.36
C ALA A 489 -25.74 9.29 9.17
N PHE A 490 -25.85 9.98 8.02
CA PHE A 490 -26.59 9.49 6.86
C PHE A 490 -25.70 9.17 5.63
N LYS A 491 -24.41 9.07 5.79
CA LYS A 491 -23.48 8.80 4.68
C LYS A 491 -23.59 7.39 4.08
N ASN A 492 -23.92 6.40 4.92
CA ASN A 492 -24.08 5.02 4.48
C ASN A 492 -25.51 4.81 3.95
N LYS A 493 -25.66 4.85 2.63
CA LYS A 493 -26.98 4.74 1.97
C LYS A 493 -27.65 3.39 2.25
N MET A 494 -26.91 2.30 2.23
CA MET A 494 -27.47 0.96 2.50
C MET A 494 -27.96 0.85 3.94
N PHE A 495 -27.22 1.43 4.88
CA PHE A 495 -27.64 1.52 6.28
C PHE A 495 -28.92 2.32 6.43
N ASN A 496 -29.04 3.45 5.75
CA ASN A 496 -30.26 4.27 5.80
C ASN A 496 -31.47 3.50 5.28
N ILE A 497 -31.30 2.77 4.18
CA ILE A 497 -32.37 1.90 3.63
C ILE A 497 -32.73 0.81 4.63
N ALA A 498 -31.73 0.18 5.24
CA ALA A 498 -31.94 -0.88 6.23
C ALA A 498 -32.72 -0.38 7.46
N ILE A 499 -32.41 0.81 7.95
CA ILE A 499 -33.12 1.43 9.07
C ILE A 499 -34.59 1.66 8.69
N VAL A 500 -34.85 2.21 7.52
CA VAL A 500 -36.23 2.46 7.05
C VAL A 500 -37.00 1.14 6.91
N VAL A 501 -36.40 0.13 6.27
CA VAL A 501 -37.03 -1.19 6.09
C VAL A 501 -37.33 -1.83 7.45
N SER A 502 -36.36 -1.81 8.36
CA SER A 502 -36.53 -2.39 9.71
C SER A 502 -37.60 -1.66 10.50
N ALA A 503 -37.65 -0.33 10.41
CA ALA A 503 -38.70 0.47 11.05
C ALA A 503 -40.08 0.13 10.50
N LEU A 504 -40.21 -0.02 9.19
CA LEU A 504 -41.48 -0.40 8.55
C LEU A 504 -41.90 -1.80 8.97
N MET A 505 -40.99 -2.75 9.06
CA MET A 505 -41.27 -4.10 9.52
C MET A 505 -41.70 -4.14 10.98
N LEU A 506 -41.08 -3.34 11.85
CA LEU A 506 -41.49 -3.21 13.23
C LEU A 506 -42.88 -2.56 13.35
N LEU A 507 -43.10 -1.45 12.64
CA LEU A 507 -44.36 -0.74 12.69
C LEU A 507 -45.51 -1.58 12.12
N SER A 508 -45.25 -2.44 11.14
CA SER A 508 -46.30 -3.30 10.53
C SER A 508 -46.99 -4.18 11.57
N VAL A 509 -46.23 -4.77 12.50
CA VAL A 509 -46.81 -5.63 13.53
C VAL A 509 -47.51 -4.84 14.65
N LEU A 510 -47.27 -3.53 14.73
CA LEU A 510 -47.86 -2.64 15.73
C LEU A 510 -49.14 -1.95 15.27
N VAL A 511 -49.35 -1.80 13.95
CA VAL A 511 -50.46 -1.02 13.37
C VAL A 511 -51.35 -1.78 12.37
N VAL A 512 -50.82 -2.81 11.69
CA VAL A 512 -51.60 -3.52 10.69
C VAL A 512 -52.61 -4.45 11.33
N PRO A 513 -53.93 -4.29 11.05
CA PRO A 513 -54.95 -5.20 11.58
C PRO A 513 -54.66 -6.65 11.18
N GLY A 514 -54.83 -7.60 12.08
CA GLY A 514 -54.48 -8.99 11.86
C GLY A 514 -53.06 -9.30 12.33
N LEU A 515 -52.05 -8.52 12.00
CA LEU A 515 -50.69 -8.66 12.53
C LEU A 515 -50.68 -8.29 14.03
N THR A 516 -51.39 -7.26 14.42
CA THR A 516 -51.51 -6.87 15.84
C THR A 516 -52.10 -8.00 16.68
N THR A 517 -53.01 -8.78 16.14
CA THR A 517 -53.57 -9.93 16.85
C THR A 517 -52.56 -11.06 17.00
N VAL A 518 -51.81 -11.37 15.94
CA VAL A 518 -50.78 -12.43 15.96
C VAL A 518 -49.69 -12.09 16.98
N PHE A 519 -49.29 -10.82 17.07
CA PHE A 519 -48.22 -10.36 17.97
C PHE A 519 -48.73 -9.96 19.36
N SER A 520 -50.03 -10.13 19.62
CA SER A 520 -50.65 -9.80 20.91
C SER A 520 -50.40 -8.36 21.36
N VAL A 521 -50.50 -7.42 20.43
CA VAL A 521 -50.26 -5.99 20.69
C VAL A 521 -51.57 -5.22 20.67
N THR A 522 -51.63 -4.15 21.48
CA THR A 522 -52.74 -3.21 21.55
C THR A 522 -52.43 -2.00 20.67
N VAL A 523 -53.43 -1.50 19.96
CA VAL A 523 -53.27 -0.29 19.14
C VAL A 523 -53.00 0.91 20.06
N LEU A 524 -51.90 1.64 19.81
CA LEU A 524 -51.48 2.81 20.58
C LEU A 524 -52.11 4.08 20.01
N ASN A 525 -52.49 5.01 20.91
CA ASN A 525 -52.94 6.34 20.54
C ASN A 525 -51.74 7.30 20.33
N LEU A 526 -52.02 8.53 19.91
CA LEU A 526 -50.99 9.51 19.63
C LEU A 526 -50.10 9.82 20.86
N GLU A 527 -50.71 10.01 22.03
CA GLU A 527 -49.94 10.29 23.26
C GLU A 527 -48.98 9.15 23.59
N GLN A 528 -49.45 7.91 23.49
CA GLN A 528 -48.64 6.72 23.73
C GLN A 528 -47.49 6.60 22.73
N TRP A 529 -47.75 6.88 21.45
CA TRP A 529 -46.69 6.92 20.43
C TRP A 529 -45.66 8.01 20.70
N LEU A 530 -46.07 9.19 21.16
CA LEU A 530 -45.14 10.26 21.51
C LEU A 530 -44.21 9.86 22.65
N VAL A 531 -44.76 9.18 23.67
CA VAL A 531 -43.95 8.65 24.78
C VAL A 531 -42.96 7.62 24.28
N VAL A 532 -43.39 6.70 23.43
CA VAL A 532 -42.52 5.66 22.85
C VAL A 532 -41.40 6.28 22.04
N LEU A 533 -41.73 7.20 21.12
CA LEU A 533 -40.75 7.84 20.26
C LEU A 533 -39.73 8.69 21.04
N ALA A 534 -40.22 9.45 22.06
CA ALA A 534 -39.34 10.24 22.90
C ALA A 534 -38.40 9.36 23.71
N ALA A 535 -38.90 8.28 24.27
CA ALA A 535 -38.10 7.33 25.02
C ALA A 535 -37.08 6.62 24.16
N ALA A 536 -37.48 6.14 22.99
CA ALA A 536 -36.58 5.45 22.06
C ALA A 536 -35.48 6.36 21.53
N PHE A 537 -35.83 7.58 21.14
CA PHE A 537 -34.84 8.55 20.63
C PHE A 537 -33.86 9.00 21.69
N SER A 538 -34.23 8.97 22.99
CA SER A 538 -33.37 9.46 24.09
C SER A 538 -31.97 8.82 24.13
N ILE A 539 -31.80 7.63 23.56
CA ILE A 539 -30.50 6.96 23.50
C ILE A 539 -29.50 7.76 22.66
N VAL A 540 -29.94 8.47 21.62
CA VAL A 540 -29.04 9.25 20.76
C VAL A 540 -28.36 10.38 21.55
N PRO A 541 -29.09 11.33 22.19
CA PRO A 541 -28.43 12.35 23.00
C PRO A 541 -27.70 11.78 24.21
N PHE A 542 -28.20 10.72 24.84
CA PHE A 542 -27.50 10.08 25.95
C PHE A 542 -26.11 9.56 25.55
N VAL A 543 -26.03 8.82 24.46
CA VAL A 543 -24.77 8.27 23.99
C VAL A 543 -23.85 9.38 23.47
N GLU A 544 -24.39 10.40 22.78
CA GLU A 544 -23.59 11.57 22.35
C GLU A 544 -22.96 12.30 23.56
N ILE A 545 -23.69 12.49 24.63
CA ILE A 545 -23.16 13.08 25.87
C ILE A 545 -22.07 12.17 26.47
N ALA A 546 -22.31 10.87 26.53
CA ALA A 546 -21.35 9.91 27.06
C ALA A 546 -20.06 9.93 26.23
N LYS A 547 -20.16 9.96 24.90
CA LYS A 547 -19.01 10.08 24.00
C LYS A 547 -18.24 11.39 24.22
N ALA A 548 -18.96 12.51 24.39
CA ALA A 548 -18.35 13.81 24.66
C ALA A 548 -17.56 13.80 25.97
N ILE A 549 -18.12 13.19 27.03
CA ILE A 549 -17.43 13.04 28.30
C ILE A 549 -16.18 12.17 28.16
N MET A 550 -16.27 11.05 27.46
CA MET A 550 -15.13 10.16 27.23
C MET A 550 -14.01 10.85 26.42
N ARG A 551 -14.35 11.66 25.41
CA ARG A 551 -13.38 12.45 24.67
C ARG A 551 -12.72 13.50 25.56
N ALA A 552 -13.49 14.18 26.41
CA ALA A 552 -12.96 15.17 27.35
C ALA A 552 -11.98 14.54 28.37
N MET A 553 -12.19 13.26 28.71
CA MET A 553 -11.29 12.50 29.56
C MET A 553 -10.07 11.91 28.82
N GLY A 554 -9.96 12.12 27.51
CA GLY A 554 -8.85 11.64 26.71
C GLY A 554 -8.88 10.14 26.38
N MET A 555 -10.01 9.47 26.54
CA MET A 555 -10.14 8.02 26.32
C MET A 555 -10.03 7.63 24.85
N ASP A 556 -10.22 8.58 23.93
CA ASP A 556 -10.12 8.39 22.48
C ASP A 556 -8.69 8.46 21.94
N LYS A 557 -7.70 8.76 22.79
CA LYS A 557 -6.30 9.00 22.37
C LYS A 557 -5.40 7.77 22.46
N ASP A 558 -5.87 6.64 22.95
CA ASP A 558 -5.08 5.42 23.16
C ASP A 558 -5.13 4.44 21.96
#